data_e6499f9cef47635782badb44b7cb4273
#
_entry.id   e6499f9cef47635782badb44b7cb4273
#
_cell.length_a   1.000
_cell.length_b   1.000
_cell.length_c   1.000
_cell.angle_alpha   90.00
_cell.angle_beta   90.00
_cell.angle_gamma   90.00
#
_symmetry.space_group_name_H-M   'P 1'
#
loop_
_entity.id
_entity.type
_entity.pdbx_description
1 polymer ?
#
loop_
_entity_poly.entity_id
_entity_poly.type
_entity_poly.pdbx_seq_one_letter_code
_entity_poly.pdbx_strand_id
1 'polypeptide(L)'
;GADFVFLHIEASDEAGHEGDIELKKRTIEYLDRRIVAPIMEAATTLDEPLSIAVLPDHPTPCRLRPHTADAVPFIIYHPGETPDSVTSYSERAAADGLYGLMKSTDFIEEFLKV
;
A
#
# COMPACT_ATOMS: atom_id res chain seq x y z
N GLY A 1 -12.17 11.00 18.42
CA GLY A 1 -11.41 10.77 17.20
C GLY A 1 -12.00 9.67 16.35
N ALA A 2 -11.47 9.47 15.17
CA ALA A 2 -11.90 8.43 14.26
C ALA A 2 -11.23 7.09 14.62
N ASP A 3 -11.99 5.99 14.49
CA ASP A 3 -11.46 4.63 14.70
C ASP A 3 -10.87 4.05 13.41
N PHE A 4 -11.27 4.58 12.26
CA PHE A 4 -10.82 4.13 10.95
C PHE A 4 -10.69 5.33 10.00
N VAL A 5 -9.58 5.40 9.27
CA VAL A 5 -9.34 6.44 8.26
C VAL A 5 -8.97 5.78 6.94
N PHE A 6 -9.63 6.19 5.87
CA PHE A 6 -9.32 5.78 4.51
C PHE A 6 -8.79 6.99 3.74
N LEU A 7 -7.58 6.88 3.21
CA LEU A 7 -6.94 7.93 2.41
C LEU A 7 -6.73 7.41 1.00
N HIS A 8 -7.34 8.07 0.02
CA HIS A 8 -7.24 7.71 -1.40
C HIS A 8 -6.48 8.77 -2.18
N ILE A 9 -5.52 8.33 -3.01
CA ILE A 9 -4.64 9.21 -3.78
C ILE A 9 -4.57 8.71 -5.23
N GLU A 10 -4.92 9.56 -6.18
CA GLU A 10 -5.07 9.22 -7.60
C GLU A 10 -3.85 9.51 -8.48
N ALA A 11 -2.88 10.26 -8.01
CA ALA A 11 -1.79 10.78 -8.84
C ALA A 11 -1.01 9.68 -9.61
N SER A 12 -0.79 8.52 -8.99
CA SER A 12 -0.08 7.42 -9.66
C SER A 12 -0.92 6.75 -10.74
N ASP A 13 -2.23 6.68 -10.55
CA ASP A 13 -3.17 6.17 -11.56
C ASP A 13 -3.20 7.09 -12.79
N GLU A 14 -3.32 8.39 -12.57
CA GLU A 14 -3.28 9.37 -13.66
C GLU A 14 -2.00 9.27 -14.47
N ALA A 15 -0.85 9.18 -13.81
CA ALA A 15 0.44 9.00 -14.49
C ALA A 15 0.50 7.67 -15.28
N GLY A 16 -0.10 6.61 -14.76
CA GLY A 16 -0.22 5.32 -15.45
C GLY A 16 -1.06 5.42 -16.72
N HIS A 17 -2.19 6.10 -16.67
CA HIS A 17 -3.05 6.34 -17.84
C HIS A 17 -2.35 7.17 -18.93
N GLU A 18 -1.52 8.13 -18.54
CA GLU A 18 -0.70 8.92 -19.48
C GLU A 18 0.46 8.11 -20.05
N GLY A 19 0.79 6.98 -19.45
CA GLY A 19 1.94 6.17 -19.82
C GLY A 19 3.28 6.81 -19.47
N ASP A 20 3.28 7.76 -18.52
CA ASP A 20 4.47 8.49 -18.09
C ASP A 20 5.15 7.77 -16.92
N ILE A 21 6.14 6.91 -17.25
CA ILE A 21 6.85 6.08 -16.29
C ILE A 21 7.59 6.93 -15.25
N GLU A 22 8.28 7.99 -15.69
CA GLU A 22 9.07 8.84 -14.79
C GLU A 22 8.17 9.61 -13.81
N LEU A 23 7.05 10.13 -14.32
CA LEU A 23 6.06 10.78 -13.46
C LEU A 23 5.44 9.80 -12.46
N LYS A 24 5.11 8.58 -12.91
CA LYS A 24 4.53 7.55 -12.03
C LYS A 24 5.49 7.16 -10.91
N LYS A 25 6.76 6.94 -11.23
CA LYS A 25 7.80 6.68 -10.21
C LYS A 25 7.88 7.80 -9.20
N ARG A 26 7.88 9.04 -9.68
CA ARG A 26 7.97 10.22 -8.81
C ARG A 26 6.77 10.35 -7.90
N THR A 27 5.56 10.08 -8.40
CA THR A 27 4.35 10.12 -7.57
C THR A 27 4.38 9.08 -6.48
N ILE A 28 4.87 7.87 -6.78
CA ILE A 28 5.01 6.79 -5.78
C ILE A 28 6.06 7.17 -4.73
N GLU A 29 7.19 7.73 -5.12
CA GLU A 29 8.21 8.21 -4.19
C GLU A 29 7.69 9.32 -3.27
N TYR A 30 6.87 10.23 -3.79
CA TYR A 30 6.24 11.27 -2.99
C TYR A 30 5.20 10.71 -2.02
N LEU A 31 4.44 9.70 -2.42
CA LEU A 31 3.51 9.00 -1.52
C LEU A 31 4.26 8.43 -0.32
N ASP A 32 5.38 7.75 -0.56
CA ASP A 32 6.20 7.20 0.50
C ASP A 32 6.76 8.30 1.42
N ARG A 33 7.41 9.28 0.83
CA ARG A 33 8.13 10.32 1.58
C ARG A 33 7.21 11.28 2.32
N ARG A 34 6.08 11.65 1.73
CA ARG A 34 5.21 12.74 2.23
C ARG A 34 3.98 12.26 2.96
N ILE A 35 3.61 11.00 2.81
CA ILE A 35 2.40 10.44 3.41
C ILE A 35 2.72 9.24 4.30
N VAL A 36 3.29 8.17 3.73
CA VAL A 36 3.54 6.93 4.48
C VAL A 36 4.57 7.17 5.59
N ALA A 37 5.71 7.75 5.26
CA ALA A 37 6.79 7.97 6.24
C ALA A 37 6.35 8.88 7.40
N PRO A 38 5.68 10.02 7.17
CA PRO A 38 5.19 10.85 8.28
C PRO A 38 4.15 10.14 9.16
N ILE A 39 3.28 9.33 8.58
CA ILE A 39 2.29 8.57 9.35
C ILE A 39 2.98 7.51 10.21
N MET A 40 3.93 6.77 9.65
CA MET A 40 4.72 5.79 10.39
C MET A 40 5.49 6.42 11.54
N GLU A 41 6.08 7.59 11.31
CA GLU A 41 6.80 8.34 12.35
C GLU A 41 5.85 8.79 13.45
N ALA A 42 4.70 9.36 13.09
CA ALA A 42 3.69 9.79 14.06
C ALA A 42 3.12 8.63 14.87
N ALA A 43 2.99 7.45 14.27
CA ALA A 43 2.49 6.25 14.95
C ALA A 43 3.35 5.87 16.17
N THR A 44 4.64 6.19 16.16
CA THR A 44 5.55 5.89 17.27
C THR A 44 5.27 6.74 18.52
N THR A 45 4.57 7.86 18.38
CA THR A 45 4.29 8.81 19.47
C THR A 45 2.83 8.74 19.95
N LEU A 46 2.00 7.90 19.35
CA LEU A 46 0.61 7.73 19.76
C LEU A 46 0.51 6.86 21.02
N ASP A 47 -0.44 7.20 21.90
CA ASP A 47 -0.72 6.40 23.10
C ASP A 47 -1.44 5.08 22.77
N GLU A 48 -2.16 5.05 21.65
CA GLU A 48 -2.88 3.87 21.18
C GLU A 48 -2.17 3.24 19.98
N PRO A 49 -2.22 1.91 19.84
CA PRO A 49 -1.62 1.26 18.69
C PRO A 49 -2.35 1.64 17.40
N LEU A 50 -1.61 1.90 16.34
CA LEU A 50 -2.13 2.23 15.01
C LEU A 50 -1.73 1.15 14.03
N SER A 51 -2.70 0.46 13.46
CA SER A 51 -2.48 -0.46 12.35
C SER A 51 -2.57 0.30 11.03
N ILE A 52 -1.69 0.00 10.10
CA ILE A 52 -1.57 0.72 8.83
C ILE A 52 -1.57 -0.30 7.69
N ALA A 53 -2.38 -0.05 6.67
CA ALA A 53 -2.34 -0.80 5.42
C ALA A 53 -2.03 0.14 4.26
N VAL A 54 -1.21 -0.34 3.33
CA VAL A 54 -0.88 0.39 2.09
C VAL A 54 -1.08 -0.57 0.93
N LEU A 55 -1.89 -0.16 -0.03
CA LEU A 55 -2.15 -0.96 -1.23
C LEU A 55 -2.68 -0.07 -2.36
N PRO A 56 -2.40 -0.41 -3.63
CA PRO A 56 -3.16 0.16 -4.74
C PRO A 56 -4.54 -0.50 -4.83
N ASP A 57 -5.49 0.18 -5.44
CA ASP A 57 -6.83 -0.36 -5.69
C ASP A 57 -6.83 -1.30 -6.93
N HIS A 58 -6.01 -0.99 -7.94
CA HIS A 58 -5.85 -1.78 -9.16
C HIS A 58 -4.55 -1.42 -9.86
N PRO A 59 -4.03 -2.29 -10.76
CA PRO A 59 -2.92 -1.90 -11.61
C PRO A 59 -3.35 -0.93 -12.72
N THR A 60 -2.46 0.00 -13.07
CA THR A 60 -2.58 0.85 -14.26
C THR A 60 -1.20 0.90 -14.92
N PRO A 61 -0.79 -0.18 -15.62
CA PRO A 61 0.56 -0.24 -16.20
C PRO A 61 0.75 0.83 -17.27
N CYS A 62 1.88 1.56 -17.20
CA CYS A 62 2.19 2.60 -18.16
C CYS A 62 2.24 2.09 -19.60
N ARG A 63 2.71 0.86 -19.81
CA ARG A 63 2.78 0.25 -21.15
C ARG A 63 1.40 -0.01 -21.76
N LEU A 64 0.37 -0.21 -20.93
CA LEU A 64 -0.99 -0.49 -21.38
C LEU A 64 -1.92 0.69 -21.20
N ARG A 65 -1.67 1.55 -20.22
CA ARG A 65 -2.43 2.74 -19.83
C ARG A 65 -3.81 2.50 -19.20
N PRO A 66 -4.64 1.49 -19.59
CA PRO A 66 -5.89 1.21 -18.89
C PRO A 66 -5.65 0.40 -17.62
N HIS A 67 -6.69 0.29 -16.79
CA HIS A 67 -6.70 -0.60 -15.65
C HIS A 67 -6.63 -2.06 -16.10
N THR A 68 -6.00 -2.92 -15.28
CA THR A 68 -5.95 -4.37 -15.51
C THR A 68 -6.49 -5.10 -14.28
N ALA A 69 -6.71 -6.42 -14.42
CA ALA A 69 -7.23 -7.27 -13.36
C ALA A 69 -6.14 -8.04 -12.61
N ASP A 70 -4.88 -7.70 -12.82
CA ASP A 70 -3.78 -8.37 -12.14
C ASP A 70 -3.81 -8.09 -10.64
N ALA A 71 -3.24 -9.00 -9.86
CA ALA A 71 -3.08 -8.82 -8.42
C ALA A 71 -2.18 -7.62 -8.10
N VAL A 72 -2.44 -6.96 -6.98
CA VAL A 72 -1.67 -5.80 -6.51
C VAL A 72 -0.92 -6.14 -5.23
N PRO A 73 0.27 -5.54 -5.00
CA PRO A 73 0.99 -5.75 -3.75
C PRO A 73 0.33 -4.98 -2.60
N PHE A 74 0.38 -5.53 -1.39
CA PHE A 74 -0.12 -4.83 -0.21
C PHE A 74 0.80 -5.02 0.99
N ILE A 75 0.71 -4.09 1.93
CA ILE A 75 1.37 -4.14 3.23
C ILE A 75 0.31 -4.00 4.31
N ILE A 76 0.40 -4.83 5.35
CA ILE A 76 -0.34 -4.65 6.59
C ILE A 76 0.68 -4.55 7.73
N TYR A 77 0.62 -3.45 8.46
CA TYR A 77 1.43 -3.21 9.64
C TYR A 77 0.55 -3.26 10.89
N HIS A 78 0.85 -4.16 11.80
CA HIS A 78 0.27 -4.21 13.13
C HIS A 78 1.37 -4.01 14.16
N PRO A 79 1.24 -3.02 15.06
CA PRO A 79 2.26 -2.80 16.09
C PRO A 79 2.53 -4.04 16.92
N GLY A 80 3.80 -4.36 17.15
CA GLY A 80 4.20 -5.51 17.95
C GLY A 80 4.26 -6.85 17.22
N GLU A 81 3.78 -6.94 15.99
CA GLU A 81 3.92 -8.16 15.20
C GLU A 81 5.30 -8.26 14.55
N THR A 82 5.81 -9.48 14.48
CA THR A 82 7.07 -9.76 13.80
C THR A 82 6.85 -9.65 12.28
N PRO A 83 7.66 -8.84 11.56
CA PRO A 83 7.54 -8.76 10.10
C PRO A 83 8.00 -10.06 9.42
N ASP A 84 7.53 -10.29 8.20
CA ASP A 84 8.06 -11.36 7.37
C ASP A 84 9.46 -11.01 6.82
N SER A 85 10.01 -11.89 5.98
CA SER A 85 11.36 -11.70 5.43
C SER A 85 11.42 -10.74 4.23
N VAL A 86 10.28 -10.26 3.76
CA VAL A 86 10.22 -9.37 2.59
C VAL A 86 10.62 -7.96 3.01
N THR A 87 11.54 -7.35 2.27
CA THR A 87 12.13 -6.04 2.60
C THR A 87 11.87 -4.96 1.56
N SER A 88 11.17 -5.29 0.47
CA SER A 88 10.84 -4.31 -0.57
C SER A 88 9.36 -4.42 -0.95
N TYR A 89 8.82 -3.32 -1.47
CA TYR A 89 7.42 -3.22 -1.87
C TYR A 89 7.31 -3.23 -3.39
N SER A 90 6.93 -4.37 -3.92
CA SER A 90 6.69 -4.57 -5.36
C SER A 90 5.83 -5.81 -5.55
N GLU A 91 5.25 -5.98 -6.72
CA GLU A 91 4.48 -7.16 -7.06
C GLU A 91 5.31 -8.44 -6.91
N ARG A 92 6.55 -8.38 -7.37
CA ARG A 92 7.46 -9.53 -7.31
C ARG A 92 7.82 -9.89 -5.87
N ALA A 93 8.18 -8.90 -5.07
CA ALA A 93 8.57 -9.12 -3.68
C ALA A 93 7.37 -9.58 -2.82
N ALA A 94 6.20 -8.99 -3.05
CA ALA A 94 4.98 -9.33 -2.32
C ALA A 94 4.54 -10.79 -2.54
N ALA A 95 4.88 -11.40 -3.66
CA ALA A 95 4.58 -12.80 -3.92
C ALA A 95 5.21 -13.75 -2.90
N ASP A 96 6.32 -13.35 -2.28
CA ASP A 96 7.01 -14.11 -1.23
C ASP A 96 6.58 -13.71 0.19
N GLY A 97 5.59 -12.85 0.30
CA GLY A 97 5.08 -12.38 1.59
C GLY A 97 4.26 -13.43 2.35
N LEU A 98 4.10 -13.18 3.64
CA LEU A 98 3.42 -14.08 4.57
C LEU A 98 1.99 -14.44 4.14
N TYR A 99 1.25 -13.47 3.59
CA TYR A 99 -0.16 -13.67 3.25
C TYR A 99 -0.40 -14.33 1.89
N GLY A 100 0.58 -14.31 0.99
CA GLY A 100 0.39 -14.82 -0.37
C GLY A 100 -0.69 -14.05 -1.14
N LEU A 101 -1.38 -14.74 -2.05
CA LEU A 101 -2.50 -14.16 -2.80
C LEU A 101 -3.76 -14.15 -1.93
N MET A 102 -4.39 -13.00 -1.80
CA MET A 102 -5.49 -12.76 -0.87
C MET A 102 -6.66 -12.10 -1.58
N LYS A 103 -7.88 -12.50 -1.24
CA LYS A 103 -9.10 -11.81 -1.71
C LYS A 103 -9.30 -10.53 -0.92
N SER A 104 -9.92 -9.54 -1.54
CA SER A 104 -10.18 -8.24 -0.90
C SER A 104 -10.98 -8.34 0.40
N THR A 105 -11.94 -9.27 0.47
CA THR A 105 -12.72 -9.51 1.68
C THR A 105 -11.87 -10.08 2.82
N ASP A 106 -10.92 -10.94 2.50
CA ASP A 106 -10.01 -11.50 3.49
C ASP A 106 -8.98 -10.47 3.94
N PHE A 107 -8.57 -9.57 3.05
CA PHE A 107 -7.65 -8.48 3.37
C PHE A 107 -8.21 -7.58 4.47
N ILE A 108 -9.45 -7.11 4.34
CA ILE A 108 -10.02 -6.21 5.34
C ILE A 108 -10.20 -6.89 6.69
N GLU A 109 -10.57 -8.17 6.70
CA GLU A 109 -10.67 -8.94 7.93
C GLU A 109 -9.31 -9.05 8.63
N GLU A 110 -8.24 -9.32 7.87
CA GLU A 110 -6.88 -9.41 8.42
C GLU A 110 -6.41 -8.06 8.96
N PHE A 111 -6.69 -6.98 8.25
CA PHE A 111 -6.33 -5.62 8.68
C PHE A 111 -7.03 -5.22 9.98
N LEU A 112 -8.28 -5.59 10.15
CA LEU A 112 -9.08 -5.23 11.32
C LEU A 112 -8.84 -6.12 12.55
N LYS A 113 -8.04 -7.17 12.43
CA LYS A 113 -7.65 -7.98 13.58
C LYS A 113 -6.82 -7.16 14.56
N VAL A 114 -7.12 -7.36 15.81
CA VAL A 114 -6.45 -6.63 16.90
C VAL A 114 -5.53 -7.57 17.66
#